data_2d1624d2ac223371405fe2330c2a1e0e
#
_entry.id   2d1624d2ac223371405fe2330c2a1e0e
#
_cell.length_a   1.000
_cell.length_b   1.000
_cell.length_c   1.000
_cell.angle_alpha   90.00
_cell.angle_beta   90.00
_cell.angle_gamma   90.00
#
_symmetry.space_group_name_H-M   'P 1'
#
loop_
_entity.id
_entity.type
_entity.pdbx_description
1 polymer ?
#
loop_
_entity_poly.entity_id
_entity_poly.type
_entity_poly.pdbx_seq_one_letter_code
_entity_poly.pdbx_strand_id
1 'polypeptide(L)'
;LSRRQRQMCIRDSLKATRIVAQSGANITRVSYNKAVDLHVLFLEVSGSQAQLDTIAVRLNDVGYILNEDNPGRTILLEFHLPNVPSAVLPVLELIDSFNFNITYMSGQENDTDHQDLKVGIYIQDPAQTKVFLDRAAKLCEMRVLNYDKSQKVLDNTVFYLSFAHQLASTLHLPQEDMDALIADSNLLMQHLDEKGEAPHKTFSYIGKIAEMLHSFKGENFRARISQRSLFGGFTMHIIEPPCGGNTYILEKNRKLLFIDCGFPCYKDEMLKIFRSLFPNFDNMERTLIVTHADIDHCGLHDLFDTFYVNEETRLNFALQNNGLPDLREQNRICAPYNRICKLMTGYTPPDMHTLRVIEHIEPASDAPISPRGMLEFEGLTLRVFDGNGGHFKGEIVLVDDAHRIVFSGDIMVNIKGFSKEQYDFNLLAPYLMTTVNLDSRRAAAERKYLQSLFPTDVYTYCCGHGAIMDPNA
;
A
#
# COMPACT_ATOMS: atom_id res chain seq x y z
N LEU A 1 33.61 -15.15 14.13
CA LEU A 1 33.73 -15.34 12.68
C LEU A 1 35.18 -15.48 12.32
N SER A 2 35.52 -16.56 11.59
CA SER A 2 36.89 -16.78 11.12
C SER A 2 37.33 -15.63 10.19
N ARG A 3 38.63 -15.33 10.16
CA ARG A 3 39.21 -14.33 9.24
C ARG A 3 38.82 -14.59 7.78
N ARG A 4 38.55 -15.84 7.39
CA ARG A 4 38.11 -16.25 6.07
C ARG A 4 36.67 -15.82 5.73
N GLN A 5 35.73 -15.90 6.69
CA GLN A 5 34.36 -15.44 6.50
C GLN A 5 34.26 -13.92 6.36
N ARG A 6 35.05 -13.17 7.16
CA ARG A 6 35.15 -11.69 6.99
C ARG A 6 35.71 -11.29 5.62
N GLN A 7 36.67 -12.05 5.09
CA GLN A 7 37.27 -11.74 3.78
C GLN A 7 36.34 -12.06 2.62
N MET A 8 35.48 -13.10 2.71
CA MET A 8 34.48 -13.41 1.71
C MET A 8 33.43 -12.28 1.59
N CYS A 9 32.85 -11.84 2.69
CA CYS A 9 31.85 -10.77 2.70
C CYS A 9 32.35 -9.44 2.12
N ILE A 10 33.58 -9.06 2.43
CA ILE A 10 34.21 -7.85 1.87
C ILE A 10 34.46 -7.99 0.37
N ARG A 11 34.85 -9.17 -0.11
CA ARG A 11 35.09 -9.44 -1.53
C ARG A 11 33.80 -9.36 -2.37
N ASP A 12 32.69 -9.84 -1.84
CA ASP A 12 31.41 -9.86 -2.54
C ASP A 12 30.80 -8.45 -2.61
N SER A 13 30.83 -7.71 -1.51
CA SER A 13 30.46 -6.29 -1.50
C SER A 13 31.31 -5.45 -2.44
N LEU A 14 32.64 -5.71 -2.50
CA LEU A 14 33.55 -5.05 -3.44
C LEU A 14 33.25 -5.37 -4.89
N LYS A 15 32.85 -6.61 -5.19
CA LYS A 15 32.45 -7.01 -6.56
C LYS A 15 31.20 -6.28 -7.02
N ALA A 16 30.14 -6.30 -6.21
CA ALA A 16 28.89 -5.61 -6.53
C ALA A 16 29.13 -4.10 -6.69
N THR A 17 29.83 -3.47 -5.78
CA THR A 17 30.20 -2.05 -5.84
C THR A 17 31.02 -1.70 -7.10
N ARG A 18 31.94 -2.59 -7.51
CA ARG A 18 32.70 -2.40 -8.78
C ARG A 18 31.81 -2.48 -10.02
N ILE A 19 30.84 -3.38 -10.05
CA ILE A 19 29.89 -3.49 -11.16
C ILE A 19 29.09 -2.19 -11.30
N VAL A 20 28.58 -1.64 -10.20
CA VAL A 20 27.86 -0.37 -10.21
C VAL A 20 28.76 0.78 -10.67
N ALA A 21 29.95 0.92 -10.08
CA ALA A 21 30.90 1.97 -10.45
C ALA A 21 31.36 1.90 -11.91
N GLN A 22 31.64 0.70 -12.43
CA GLN A 22 32.02 0.50 -13.85
C GLN A 22 30.89 0.77 -14.82
N SER A 23 29.63 0.73 -14.38
CA SER A 23 28.45 1.10 -15.18
C SER A 23 28.16 2.61 -15.12
N GLY A 24 28.98 3.39 -14.39
CA GLY A 24 28.83 4.83 -14.29
C GLY A 24 27.65 5.29 -13.43
N ALA A 25 27.05 4.40 -12.65
CA ALA A 25 25.97 4.72 -11.71
C ALA A 25 26.53 5.01 -10.31
N ASN A 26 25.73 5.70 -9.49
CA ASN A 26 26.09 6.05 -8.12
C ASN A 26 25.34 5.19 -7.11
N ILE A 27 26.03 4.70 -6.10
CA ILE A 27 25.42 4.01 -4.96
C ILE A 27 25.01 5.09 -3.95
N THR A 28 23.70 5.23 -3.73
CA THR A 28 23.14 6.20 -2.79
C THR A 28 22.98 5.63 -1.40
N ARG A 29 22.87 4.29 -1.31
CA ARG A 29 22.76 3.60 -0.02
C ARG A 29 23.32 2.17 -0.13
N VAL A 30 23.91 1.71 0.97
CA VAL A 30 24.37 0.34 1.15
C VAL A 30 23.88 -0.17 2.50
N SER A 31 23.22 -1.32 2.49
CA SER A 31 22.94 -2.06 3.73
C SER A 31 23.42 -3.50 3.56
N TYR A 32 24.10 -3.99 4.58
CA TYR A 32 24.63 -5.34 4.62
C TYR A 32 24.13 -6.05 5.88
N ASN A 33 23.39 -7.12 5.71
CA ASN A 33 22.87 -7.91 6.81
C ASN A 33 23.55 -9.27 6.88
N LYS A 34 23.98 -9.63 8.09
CA LYS A 34 24.88 -10.73 8.37
C LYS A 34 24.20 -11.99 8.93
N ALA A 35 22.95 -11.93 9.23
CA ALA A 35 22.25 -12.93 10.05
C ALA A 35 21.69 -14.12 9.28
N VAL A 36 21.76 -14.11 7.97
CA VAL A 36 21.37 -15.25 7.15
C VAL A 36 22.62 -15.78 6.47
N ASP A 37 22.77 -17.09 6.35
CA ASP A 37 23.86 -17.70 5.56
C ASP A 37 23.84 -17.28 4.09
N LEU A 38 22.73 -16.76 3.62
CA LEU A 38 22.64 -15.94 2.43
C LEU A 38 23.04 -14.51 2.81
N HIS A 39 24.25 -14.13 2.48
CA HIS A 39 24.75 -12.77 2.65
C HIS A 39 23.94 -11.82 1.75
N VAL A 40 22.93 -11.15 2.31
CA VAL A 40 22.11 -10.20 1.55
C VAL A 40 22.75 -8.83 1.59
N LEU A 41 23.09 -8.32 0.43
CA LEU A 41 23.58 -6.96 0.22
C LEU A 41 22.50 -6.15 -0.49
N PHE A 42 21.98 -5.12 0.16
CA PHE A 42 21.06 -4.16 -0.45
C PHE A 42 21.85 -2.97 -0.96
N LEU A 43 21.68 -2.66 -2.24
CA LEU A 43 22.26 -1.49 -2.88
C LEU A 43 21.14 -0.64 -3.47
N GLU A 44 21.04 0.59 -3.02
CA GLU A 44 20.25 1.62 -3.71
C GLU A 44 21.17 2.31 -4.73
N VAL A 45 20.79 2.26 -5.98
CA VAL A 45 21.63 2.75 -7.09
C VAL A 45 20.87 3.79 -7.89
N SER A 46 21.49 4.94 -8.11
CA SER A 46 20.99 6.01 -8.97
C SER A 46 21.76 6.03 -10.31
N GLY A 47 21.01 6.01 -11.42
CA GLY A 47 21.59 6.03 -12.77
C GLY A 47 20.51 6.11 -13.84
N SER A 48 20.91 6.21 -15.10
CA SER A 48 19.99 6.07 -16.24
C SER A 48 19.47 4.63 -16.34
N GLN A 49 18.29 4.43 -16.96
CA GLN A 49 17.72 3.10 -17.14
C GLN A 49 18.69 2.12 -17.79
N ALA A 50 19.41 2.54 -18.83
CA ALA A 50 20.42 1.71 -19.51
C ALA A 50 21.58 1.28 -18.58
N GLN A 51 21.97 2.15 -17.63
CA GLN A 51 22.97 1.80 -16.61
C GLN A 51 22.42 0.79 -15.61
N LEU A 52 21.18 0.97 -15.16
CA LEU A 52 20.52 0.06 -14.21
C LEU A 52 20.31 -1.32 -14.83
N ASP A 53 19.86 -1.41 -16.07
CA ASP A 53 19.71 -2.66 -16.82
C ASP A 53 21.06 -3.38 -16.98
N THR A 54 22.11 -2.63 -17.29
CA THR A 54 23.48 -3.18 -17.41
C THR A 54 23.96 -3.75 -16.07
N ILE A 55 23.66 -3.05 -14.96
CA ILE A 55 24.03 -3.50 -13.61
C ILE A 55 23.28 -4.79 -13.26
N ALA A 56 21.97 -4.83 -13.52
CA ALA A 56 21.15 -6.02 -13.24
C ALA A 56 21.67 -7.25 -13.98
N VAL A 57 21.93 -7.15 -15.28
CA VAL A 57 22.51 -8.25 -16.09
C VAL A 57 23.86 -8.69 -15.50
N ARG A 58 24.77 -7.76 -15.22
CA ARG A 58 26.12 -8.10 -14.71
C ARG A 58 26.11 -8.68 -13.29
N LEU A 59 25.16 -8.26 -12.43
CA LEU A 59 24.97 -8.86 -11.11
C LEU A 59 24.40 -10.27 -11.22
N ASN A 60 23.47 -10.50 -12.15
CA ASN A 60 22.94 -11.82 -12.45
C ASN A 60 24.02 -12.77 -12.98
N ASP A 61 24.87 -12.32 -13.90
CA ASP A 61 25.98 -13.12 -14.48
C ASP A 61 27.00 -13.60 -13.44
N VAL A 62 27.11 -12.89 -12.32
CA VAL A 62 27.99 -13.26 -11.21
C VAL A 62 27.26 -13.96 -10.07
N GLY A 63 25.96 -14.27 -10.26
CA GLY A 63 25.14 -15.00 -9.30
C GLY A 63 24.73 -14.20 -8.06
N TYR A 64 24.66 -12.85 -8.16
CA TYR A 64 24.26 -11.99 -7.05
C TYR A 64 22.77 -11.63 -7.08
N ILE A 65 22.13 -11.70 -8.23
CA ILE A 65 20.69 -11.69 -8.34
C ILE A 65 20.29 -13.16 -8.39
N LEU A 66 19.67 -13.65 -7.31
CA LEU A 66 19.07 -14.97 -7.34
C LEU A 66 17.77 -14.83 -8.13
N ASN A 67 17.80 -15.19 -9.41
CA ASN A 67 16.59 -15.59 -10.11
C ASN A 67 16.20 -16.95 -9.49
N GLU A 68 15.34 -16.90 -8.46
CA GLU A 68 14.16 -17.61 -8.41
C GLU A 68 13.99 -19.07 -8.59
N ASP A 69 14.28 -19.91 -7.91
CA ASP A 69 13.36 -21.04 -7.86
C ASP A 69 12.93 -21.38 -6.44
N ASN A 70 13.49 -20.71 -5.45
CA ASN A 70 12.99 -20.87 -4.08
C ASN A 70 13.55 -19.80 -3.11
N PRO A 71 12.86 -18.67 -2.87
CA PRO A 71 13.20 -17.84 -1.74
C PRO A 71 12.85 -18.61 -0.47
N GLY A 72 13.86 -19.10 0.22
CA GLY A 72 13.68 -19.70 1.52
C GLY A 72 12.98 -18.75 2.48
N ARG A 73 12.20 -19.29 3.41
CA ARG A 73 11.51 -18.51 4.44
C ARG A 73 12.33 -18.47 5.71
N THR A 74 12.54 -17.29 6.27
CA THR A 74 12.96 -17.17 7.65
C THR A 74 11.73 -17.07 8.54
N ILE A 75 11.60 -17.95 9.52
CA ILE A 75 10.57 -17.91 10.54
C ILE A 75 11.22 -17.74 11.90
N LEU A 76 10.64 -16.91 12.74
CA LEU A 76 11.04 -16.77 14.14
C LEU A 76 10.05 -17.49 15.01
N LEU A 77 10.55 -18.41 15.81
CA LEU A 77 9.77 -19.27 16.68
C LEU A 77 10.18 -19.05 18.12
N GLU A 78 9.22 -19.09 19.02
CA GLU A 78 9.43 -19.18 20.46
C GLU A 78 8.92 -20.53 20.94
N PHE A 79 9.80 -21.25 21.62
CA PHE A 79 9.50 -22.54 22.23
C PHE A 79 9.46 -22.37 23.74
N HIS A 80 8.34 -22.71 24.35
CA HIS A 80 8.19 -22.72 25.77
C HIS A 80 8.60 -24.08 26.30
N LEU A 81 9.74 -24.14 27.00
CA LEU A 81 10.40 -25.39 27.41
C LEU A 81 10.49 -25.47 28.94
N PRO A 82 10.49 -26.70 29.52
CA PRO A 82 10.80 -26.84 30.94
C PRO A 82 12.25 -26.40 31.21
N ASN A 83 12.49 -25.78 32.36
CA ASN A 83 13.84 -25.39 32.77
C ASN A 83 14.59 -26.55 33.39
N VAL A 84 14.91 -27.54 32.56
CA VAL A 84 15.66 -28.76 32.95
C VAL A 84 16.81 -28.98 31.99
N PRO A 85 17.90 -29.67 32.43
CA PRO A 85 18.99 -30.01 31.53
C PRO A 85 18.53 -30.71 30.26
N SER A 86 19.09 -30.33 29.12
CA SER A 86 18.79 -30.86 27.78
C SER A 86 17.41 -30.57 27.20
N ALA A 87 16.59 -29.73 27.80
CA ALA A 87 15.25 -29.37 27.28
C ALA A 87 15.28 -28.75 25.86
N VAL A 88 16.36 -28.07 25.51
CA VAL A 88 16.58 -27.46 24.19
C VAL A 88 16.97 -28.49 23.12
N LEU A 89 17.56 -29.62 23.51
CA LEU A 89 18.14 -30.60 22.58
C LEU A 89 17.10 -31.15 21.57
N PRO A 90 15.89 -31.56 21.95
CA PRO A 90 14.90 -32.08 21.00
C PRO A 90 14.51 -31.07 19.92
N VAL A 91 14.49 -29.77 20.26
CA VAL A 91 14.18 -28.70 19.31
C VAL A 91 15.30 -28.54 18.30
N LEU A 92 16.56 -28.53 18.75
CA LEU A 92 17.72 -28.44 17.87
C LEU A 92 17.87 -29.70 16.99
N GLU A 93 17.63 -30.88 17.52
CA GLU A 93 17.63 -32.13 16.74
C GLU A 93 16.52 -32.14 15.68
N LEU A 94 15.35 -31.58 16.00
CA LEU A 94 14.29 -31.43 15.01
C LEU A 94 14.71 -30.47 13.89
N ILE A 95 15.29 -29.33 14.22
CA ILE A 95 15.78 -28.35 13.24
C ILE A 95 16.86 -28.98 12.34
N ASP A 96 17.80 -29.69 12.94
CA ASP A 96 18.88 -30.41 12.24
C ASP A 96 18.31 -31.47 11.29
N SER A 97 17.30 -32.24 11.74
CA SER A 97 16.67 -33.29 10.93
C SER A 97 16.03 -32.81 9.64
N PHE A 98 15.69 -31.52 9.57
CA PHE A 98 15.20 -30.84 8.37
C PHE A 98 16.31 -30.11 7.60
N ASN A 99 17.55 -30.18 8.09
CA ASN A 99 18.68 -29.43 7.54
C ASN A 99 18.40 -27.89 7.41
N PHE A 100 17.70 -27.35 8.41
CA PHE A 100 17.40 -25.91 8.45
C PHE A 100 18.54 -25.14 9.09
N ASN A 101 18.85 -23.98 8.52
CA ASN A 101 19.86 -23.08 9.08
C ASN A 101 19.25 -22.24 10.20
N ILE A 102 19.92 -22.22 11.36
CA ILE A 102 19.59 -21.32 12.47
C ILE A 102 20.23 -19.97 12.19
N THR A 103 19.40 -18.94 12.06
CA THR A 103 19.84 -17.56 11.81
C THR A 103 19.96 -16.75 13.10
N TYR A 104 19.19 -17.13 14.11
CA TYR A 104 19.15 -16.52 15.42
C TYR A 104 18.79 -17.57 16.49
N MET A 105 19.37 -17.46 17.67
CA MET A 105 19.01 -18.25 18.83
C MET A 105 19.24 -17.45 20.12
N SER A 106 18.25 -17.41 21.00
CA SER A 106 18.35 -16.85 22.34
C SER A 106 17.49 -17.64 23.30
N GLY A 107 18.03 -17.97 24.46
CA GLY A 107 17.31 -18.59 25.57
C GLY A 107 17.19 -17.60 26.72
N GLN A 108 16.02 -17.54 27.35
CA GLN A 108 15.74 -16.74 28.54
C GLN A 108 14.96 -17.55 29.54
N GLU A 109 15.46 -17.60 30.79
CA GLU A 109 14.67 -18.10 31.91
C GLU A 109 13.56 -17.12 32.24
N ASN A 110 12.32 -17.61 32.30
CA ASN A 110 11.15 -16.79 32.64
C ASN A 110 10.77 -16.94 34.12
N ASP A 111 10.95 -18.13 34.65
CA ASP A 111 10.75 -18.46 36.06
C ASP A 111 11.59 -19.70 36.43
N THR A 112 11.37 -20.27 37.62
CA THR A 112 12.12 -21.42 38.10
C THR A 112 11.84 -22.68 37.30
N ASP A 113 10.71 -22.81 36.64
CA ASP A 113 10.22 -24.05 36.05
C ASP A 113 10.26 -24.07 34.52
N HIS A 114 10.31 -22.87 33.88
CA HIS A 114 10.26 -22.75 32.43
C HIS A 114 11.30 -21.77 31.86
N GLN A 115 11.71 -22.02 30.62
CA GLN A 115 12.56 -21.18 29.81
C GLN A 115 11.94 -20.99 28.41
N ASP A 116 12.09 -19.81 27.85
CA ASP A 116 11.71 -19.56 26.46
C ASP A 116 12.95 -19.58 25.56
N LEU A 117 12.90 -20.43 24.53
CA LEU A 117 13.90 -20.51 23.50
C LEU A 117 13.36 -19.85 22.23
N LYS A 118 14.00 -18.79 21.79
CA LYS A 118 13.68 -18.10 20.54
C LYS A 118 14.67 -18.52 19.47
N VAL A 119 14.15 -18.99 18.33
CA VAL A 119 14.98 -19.46 17.22
C VAL A 119 14.48 -18.88 15.92
N GLY A 120 15.35 -18.19 15.20
CA GLY A 120 15.14 -17.84 13.80
C GLY A 120 15.67 -18.94 12.92
N ILE A 121 14.81 -19.53 12.08
CA ILE A 121 15.19 -20.60 11.15
C ILE A 121 14.93 -20.19 9.72
N TYR A 122 15.91 -20.47 8.86
CA TYR A 122 15.81 -20.29 7.43
C TYR A 122 15.39 -21.59 6.75
N ILE A 123 14.24 -21.58 6.09
CA ILE A 123 13.63 -22.72 5.44
C ILE A 123 13.68 -22.52 3.92
N GLN A 124 14.47 -23.29 3.23
CA GLN A 124 14.62 -23.21 1.77
C GLN A 124 13.42 -23.77 1.02
N ASP A 125 12.81 -24.83 1.53
CA ASP A 125 11.66 -25.48 0.93
C ASP A 125 10.37 -25.19 1.72
N PRO A 126 9.46 -24.34 1.19
CA PRO A 126 8.20 -24.02 1.85
C PRO A 126 7.31 -25.24 2.16
N ALA A 127 7.41 -26.32 1.38
CA ALA A 127 6.64 -27.52 1.63
C ALA A 127 7.02 -28.20 2.96
N GLN A 128 8.27 -28.03 3.39
CA GLN A 128 8.76 -28.57 4.65
C GLN A 128 8.30 -27.77 5.87
N THR A 129 7.91 -26.48 5.67
CA THR A 129 7.51 -25.59 6.77
C THR A 129 6.35 -26.17 7.56
N LYS A 130 5.31 -26.63 6.90
CA LYS A 130 4.14 -27.19 7.57
C LYS A 130 4.50 -28.44 8.36
N VAL A 131 5.26 -29.35 7.73
CA VAL A 131 5.68 -30.63 8.38
C VAL A 131 6.55 -30.35 9.59
N PHE A 132 7.44 -29.35 9.49
CA PHE A 132 8.29 -28.94 10.60
C PHE A 132 7.44 -28.33 11.74
N LEU A 133 6.55 -27.37 11.46
CA LEU A 133 5.70 -26.75 12.48
C LEU A 133 4.79 -27.76 13.17
N ASP A 134 4.21 -28.71 12.41
CA ASP A 134 3.38 -29.79 12.95
C ASP A 134 4.17 -30.73 13.87
N ARG A 135 5.46 -30.94 13.59
CA ARG A 135 6.35 -31.74 14.46
C ARG A 135 6.82 -30.95 15.67
N ALA A 136 7.17 -29.68 15.48
CA ALA A 136 7.62 -28.79 16.55
C ALA A 136 6.52 -28.59 17.61
N ALA A 137 5.26 -28.38 17.18
CA ALA A 137 4.11 -28.27 18.07
C ALA A 137 3.81 -29.54 18.89
N LYS A 138 4.35 -30.68 18.50
CA LYS A 138 4.24 -31.93 19.28
C LYS A 138 5.31 -32.10 20.35
N LEU A 139 6.40 -31.31 20.24
CA LEU A 139 7.50 -31.40 21.22
C LEU A 139 7.23 -30.53 22.44
N CYS A 140 6.68 -29.33 22.22
CA CYS A 140 6.41 -28.34 23.26
C CYS A 140 5.43 -27.29 22.77
N GLU A 141 4.97 -26.43 23.66
CA GLU A 141 4.23 -25.22 23.29
C GLU A 141 5.13 -24.32 22.45
N MET A 142 4.63 -23.91 21.27
CA MET A 142 5.38 -23.14 20.31
C MET A 142 4.52 -21.99 19.79
N ARG A 143 5.14 -20.82 19.60
CA ARG A 143 4.53 -19.66 18.95
C ARG A 143 5.38 -19.19 17.78
N VAL A 144 4.71 -18.77 16.70
CA VAL A 144 5.35 -17.95 15.67
C VAL A 144 5.32 -16.52 16.17
N LEU A 145 6.51 -15.94 16.39
CA LEU A 145 6.62 -14.61 16.96
C LEU A 145 6.36 -13.53 15.92
N ASN A 146 5.54 -12.56 16.32
CA ASN A 146 5.58 -11.23 15.73
C ASN A 146 6.60 -10.39 16.50
N TYR A 147 7.40 -9.60 15.78
CA TYR A 147 8.47 -8.78 16.36
C TYR A 147 7.99 -7.87 17.49
N ASP A 148 8.65 -7.91 18.66
CA ASP A 148 8.40 -7.04 19.80
C ASP A 148 9.66 -6.20 20.13
N LYS A 149 9.42 -4.93 20.50
CA LYS A 149 10.41 -3.89 20.79
C LYS A 149 11.40 -4.20 21.91
N SER A 150 11.05 -5.04 22.86
CA SER A 150 11.89 -5.32 24.02
C SER A 150 13.17 -6.10 23.68
N GLN A 151 13.31 -6.56 22.44
CA GLN A 151 14.41 -7.41 22.01
C GLN A 151 15.24 -6.78 20.90
N LYS A 152 16.11 -5.86 21.28
CA LYS A 152 17.10 -5.20 20.40
C LYS A 152 18.11 -6.12 19.68
N VAL A 153 17.94 -7.43 19.77
CA VAL A 153 18.91 -8.41 19.29
C VAL A 153 18.41 -9.18 18.06
N LEU A 154 17.15 -8.99 17.67
CA LEU A 154 16.66 -9.61 16.43
C LEU A 154 17.26 -8.89 15.23
N ASP A 155 17.92 -9.66 14.39
CA ASP A 155 18.38 -9.19 13.10
C ASP A 155 17.18 -8.65 12.30
N ASN A 156 17.25 -7.40 11.91
CA ASN A 156 16.24 -6.73 11.11
C ASN A 156 15.91 -7.53 9.84
N THR A 157 16.87 -8.30 9.31
CA THR A 157 16.68 -9.15 8.12
C THR A 157 15.65 -10.23 8.32
N VAL A 158 15.74 -10.96 9.43
CA VAL A 158 14.78 -12.03 9.77
C VAL A 158 13.36 -11.44 9.84
N PHE A 159 13.27 -10.25 10.45
CA PHE A 159 11.99 -9.60 10.65
C PHE A 159 11.32 -9.19 9.34
N TYR A 160 11.97 -8.39 8.48
CA TYR A 160 11.32 -7.90 7.26
C TYR A 160 11.12 -9.01 6.21
N LEU A 161 11.99 -10.02 6.17
CA LEU A 161 11.77 -11.20 5.33
C LEU A 161 10.54 -12.00 5.79
N SER A 162 10.43 -12.26 7.09
CA SER A 162 9.24 -12.92 7.66
C SER A 162 7.96 -12.12 7.38
N PHE A 163 8.02 -10.81 7.57
CA PHE A 163 6.92 -9.91 7.25
C PHE A 163 6.52 -9.97 5.76
N ALA A 164 7.49 -9.87 4.85
CA ALA A 164 7.22 -9.91 3.41
C ALA A 164 6.57 -11.24 3.01
N HIS A 165 7.06 -12.36 3.51
CA HIS A 165 6.46 -13.67 3.27
C HIS A 165 5.05 -13.82 3.85
N GLN A 166 4.83 -13.33 5.07
CA GLN A 166 3.50 -13.32 5.68
C GLN A 166 2.52 -12.49 4.87
N LEU A 167 2.93 -11.28 4.48
CA LEU A 167 2.12 -10.36 3.68
C LEU A 167 1.74 -10.98 2.33
N ALA A 168 2.73 -11.53 1.61
CA ALA A 168 2.51 -12.20 0.34
C ALA A 168 1.59 -13.42 0.46
N SER A 169 1.73 -14.20 1.53
CA SER A 169 0.86 -15.34 1.80
C SER A 169 -0.58 -14.90 2.10
N THR A 170 -0.78 -13.85 2.90
CA THR A 170 -2.11 -13.32 3.25
C THR A 170 -2.85 -12.81 2.02
N LEU A 171 -2.14 -12.13 1.13
CA LEU A 171 -2.73 -11.47 -0.04
C LEU A 171 -2.65 -12.31 -1.32
N HIS A 172 -2.01 -13.47 -1.26
CA HIS A 172 -1.77 -14.35 -2.41
C HIS A 172 -1.02 -13.62 -3.54
N LEU A 173 -0.01 -12.82 -3.17
CA LEU A 173 0.79 -12.08 -4.14
C LEU A 173 1.58 -13.03 -5.04
N PRO A 174 1.75 -12.69 -6.32
CA PRO A 174 2.58 -13.45 -7.23
C PRO A 174 4.06 -13.42 -6.80
N GLN A 175 4.80 -14.44 -7.18
CA GLN A 175 6.21 -14.59 -6.79
C GLN A 175 7.09 -13.43 -7.32
N GLU A 176 6.75 -12.89 -8.46
CA GLU A 176 7.45 -11.75 -9.09
C GLU A 176 7.42 -10.47 -8.25
N ASP A 177 6.39 -10.30 -7.40
CA ASP A 177 6.27 -9.14 -6.50
C ASP A 177 7.08 -9.30 -5.21
N MET A 178 7.57 -10.51 -4.92
CA MET A 178 8.25 -10.80 -3.65
C MET A 178 9.55 -10.02 -3.48
N ASP A 179 10.37 -9.89 -4.52
CA ASP A 179 11.64 -9.19 -4.43
C ASP A 179 11.44 -7.70 -4.18
N ALA A 180 10.45 -7.10 -4.86
CA ALA A 180 10.06 -5.71 -4.62
C ALA A 180 9.55 -5.51 -3.20
N LEU A 181 8.69 -6.41 -2.70
CA LEU A 181 8.17 -6.37 -1.34
C LEU A 181 9.28 -6.48 -0.29
N ILE A 182 10.24 -7.38 -0.49
CA ILE A 182 11.41 -7.53 0.39
C ILE A 182 12.26 -6.27 0.39
N ALA A 183 12.56 -5.72 -0.78
CA ALA A 183 13.36 -4.52 -0.93
C ALA A 183 12.71 -3.31 -0.24
N ASP A 184 11.41 -3.09 -0.47
CA ASP A 184 10.67 -1.99 0.15
C ASP A 184 10.47 -2.18 1.66
N SER A 185 10.28 -3.41 2.12
CA SER A 185 10.22 -3.72 3.55
C SER A 185 11.56 -3.40 4.25
N ASN A 186 12.69 -3.78 3.63
CA ASN A 186 14.01 -3.43 4.15
C ASN A 186 14.25 -1.92 4.17
N LEU A 187 13.88 -1.22 3.10
CA LEU A 187 14.04 0.24 3.00
C LEU A 187 13.17 0.97 4.04
N LEU A 188 11.92 0.53 4.22
CA LEU A 188 11.01 1.06 5.25
C LEU A 188 11.60 0.86 6.65
N MET A 189 12.13 -0.34 6.93
CA MET A 189 12.81 -0.64 8.19
C MET A 189 13.92 0.35 8.47
N GLN A 190 14.82 0.58 7.50
CA GLN A 190 15.95 1.48 7.63
C GLN A 190 15.49 2.93 7.89
N HIS A 191 14.49 3.41 7.16
CA HIS A 191 13.98 4.76 7.34
C HIS A 191 13.33 4.99 8.70
N LEU A 192 12.62 3.98 9.22
CA LEU A 192 12.03 4.06 10.55
C LEU A 192 13.11 4.05 11.65
N ASP A 193 14.14 3.19 11.52
CA ASP A 193 15.27 3.15 12.44
C ASP A 193 16.05 4.48 12.45
N GLU A 194 16.33 5.07 11.29
CA GLU A 194 17.00 6.38 11.16
C GLU A 194 16.25 7.51 11.86
N LYS A 195 14.91 7.43 11.90
CA LYS A 195 14.05 8.41 12.59
C LYS A 195 13.83 8.12 14.07
N GLY A 196 14.33 6.99 14.57
CA GLY A 196 14.06 6.55 15.94
C GLY A 196 12.61 6.11 16.16
N GLU A 197 11.88 5.85 15.07
CA GLU A 197 10.53 5.30 15.10
C GLU A 197 10.57 3.80 15.40
N ALA A 198 9.43 3.24 15.75
CA ALA A 198 9.33 1.83 16.08
C ALA A 198 8.92 0.98 14.86
N PRO A 199 9.85 0.33 14.15
CA PRO A 199 9.53 -0.41 12.93
C PRO A 199 8.42 -1.45 13.14
N HIS A 200 8.49 -2.25 14.21
CA HIS A 200 7.51 -3.29 14.49
C HIS A 200 6.07 -2.78 14.54
N LYS A 201 5.85 -1.56 15.01
CA LYS A 201 4.52 -0.95 15.08
C LYS A 201 3.98 -0.69 13.68
N THR A 202 4.78 -0.06 12.82
CA THR A 202 4.42 0.22 11.43
C THR A 202 4.13 -1.07 10.67
N PHE A 203 4.99 -2.07 10.76
CA PHE A 203 4.79 -3.35 10.10
C PHE A 203 3.57 -4.12 10.62
N SER A 204 3.29 -4.05 11.93
CA SER A 204 2.06 -4.62 12.49
C SER A 204 0.81 -3.95 11.91
N TYR A 205 0.83 -2.64 11.68
CA TYR A 205 -0.31 -1.94 11.05
C TYR A 205 -0.46 -2.30 9.58
N ILE A 206 0.64 -2.41 8.82
CA ILE A 206 0.59 -2.86 7.43
C ILE A 206 -0.01 -4.28 7.36
N GLY A 207 0.42 -5.19 8.23
CA GLY A 207 -0.15 -6.54 8.33
C GLY A 207 -1.66 -6.52 8.60
N LYS A 208 -2.11 -5.70 9.54
CA LYS A 208 -3.54 -5.54 9.85
C LYS A 208 -4.33 -4.98 8.66
N ILE A 209 -3.79 -4.01 7.94
CA ILE A 209 -4.43 -3.50 6.71
C ILE A 209 -4.57 -4.62 5.68
N ALA A 210 -3.52 -5.40 5.46
CA ALA A 210 -3.56 -6.54 4.54
C ALA A 210 -4.62 -7.57 4.94
N GLU A 211 -4.68 -7.92 6.23
CA GLU A 211 -5.70 -8.81 6.78
C GLU A 211 -7.11 -8.26 6.57
N MET A 212 -7.32 -6.97 6.81
CA MET A 212 -8.61 -6.33 6.59
C MET A 212 -8.99 -6.30 5.10
N LEU A 213 -8.06 -5.89 4.21
CA LEU A 213 -8.28 -5.92 2.76
C LEU A 213 -8.68 -7.33 2.29
N HIS A 214 -7.99 -8.36 2.80
CA HIS A 214 -8.32 -9.75 2.46
C HIS A 214 -9.67 -10.19 3.04
N SER A 215 -9.96 -9.81 4.29
CA SER A 215 -11.18 -10.24 4.99
C SER A 215 -12.47 -9.71 4.35
N PHE A 216 -12.42 -8.57 3.66
CA PHE A 216 -13.58 -7.98 2.98
C PHE A 216 -13.80 -8.53 1.56
N LYS A 217 -12.95 -9.42 1.03
CA LYS A 217 -13.13 -9.99 -0.31
C LYS A 217 -14.33 -10.94 -0.40
N GLY A 218 -14.84 -11.10 -1.63
CA GLY A 218 -15.89 -12.04 -1.96
C GLY A 218 -17.25 -11.69 -1.29
N GLU A 219 -17.86 -12.68 -0.64
CA GLU A 219 -19.16 -12.52 0.02
C GLU A 219 -19.13 -11.62 1.27
N ASN A 220 -17.93 -11.33 1.78
CA ASN A 220 -17.75 -10.44 2.91
C ASN A 220 -17.69 -8.96 2.51
N PHE A 221 -17.63 -8.66 1.21
CA PHE A 221 -17.65 -7.29 0.72
C PHE A 221 -19.05 -6.69 0.86
N ARG A 222 -19.24 -5.88 1.89
CA ARG A 222 -20.53 -5.26 2.22
C ARG A 222 -20.43 -3.75 2.08
N ALA A 223 -20.58 -3.27 0.85
CA ALA A 223 -20.70 -1.83 0.62
C ALA A 223 -22.07 -1.33 1.07
N ARG A 224 -22.12 -0.14 1.66
CA ARG A 224 -23.37 0.59 1.87
C ARG A 224 -23.77 1.24 0.55
N ILE A 225 -24.94 0.88 0.01
CA ILE A 225 -25.40 1.37 -1.27
C ILE A 225 -26.68 2.15 -1.06
N SER A 226 -26.73 3.36 -1.58
CA SER A 226 -27.93 4.20 -1.60
C SER A 226 -28.07 4.93 -2.92
N GLN A 227 -29.27 5.46 -3.18
CA GLN A 227 -29.54 6.22 -4.39
C GLN A 227 -30.44 7.42 -4.09
N ARG A 228 -30.30 8.47 -4.91
CA ARG A 228 -31.12 9.68 -4.85
C ARG A 228 -31.57 10.06 -6.24
N SER A 229 -32.86 10.30 -6.38
CA SER A 229 -33.40 10.91 -7.58
C SER A 229 -33.15 12.41 -7.55
N LEU A 230 -32.57 12.94 -8.61
CA LEU A 230 -32.30 14.35 -8.79
C LEU A 230 -33.24 14.90 -9.90
N PHE A 231 -33.55 16.18 -9.90
CA PHE A 231 -34.38 16.73 -10.95
C PHE A 231 -33.66 16.67 -12.32
N GLY A 232 -34.38 16.92 -13.42
CA GLY A 232 -33.81 16.77 -14.76
C GLY A 232 -33.57 15.32 -15.20
N GLY A 233 -34.10 14.34 -14.46
CA GLY A 233 -34.03 12.91 -14.80
C GLY A 233 -32.71 12.22 -14.48
N PHE A 234 -31.93 12.78 -13.55
CA PHE A 234 -30.73 12.13 -13.02
C PHE A 234 -31.04 11.24 -11.82
N THR A 235 -30.28 10.15 -11.71
CA THR A 235 -30.19 9.36 -10.48
C THR A 235 -28.74 9.33 -10.02
N MET A 236 -28.51 9.68 -8.78
CA MET A 236 -27.20 9.54 -8.14
C MET A 236 -27.15 8.25 -7.32
N HIS A 237 -26.24 7.36 -7.65
CA HIS A 237 -25.95 6.16 -6.88
C HIS A 237 -24.71 6.42 -6.04
N ILE A 238 -24.74 5.99 -4.79
CA ILE A 238 -23.69 6.20 -3.79
C ILE A 238 -23.26 4.82 -3.33
N ILE A 239 -21.98 4.49 -3.51
CA ILE A 239 -21.39 3.23 -3.10
C ILE A 239 -20.27 3.53 -2.11
N GLU A 240 -20.46 3.11 -0.88
CA GLU A 240 -19.54 3.28 0.21
C GLU A 240 -18.98 1.90 0.57
N PRO A 241 -17.76 1.55 0.11
CA PRO A 241 -17.15 0.26 0.38
C PRO A 241 -16.77 0.10 1.85
N PRO A 242 -16.50 -1.13 2.35
CA PRO A 242 -16.07 -1.36 3.72
C PRO A 242 -14.71 -0.71 4.03
N CYS A 243 -13.88 -0.44 3.00
CA CYS A 243 -12.66 0.34 3.10
C CYS A 243 -12.32 0.96 1.74
N GLY A 244 -11.53 2.04 1.76
CA GLY A 244 -11.22 2.85 0.58
C GLY A 244 -12.24 3.92 0.27
N GLY A 245 -11.99 4.64 -0.81
CA GLY A 245 -12.79 5.79 -1.24
C GLY A 245 -14.20 5.42 -1.71
N ASN A 246 -15.11 6.34 -1.54
CA ASN A 246 -16.47 6.24 -2.05
C ASN A 246 -16.49 6.34 -3.58
N THR A 247 -17.47 5.69 -4.20
CA THR A 247 -17.76 5.84 -5.62
C THR A 247 -19.15 6.45 -5.79
N TYR A 248 -19.22 7.55 -6.55
CA TYR A 248 -20.49 8.20 -6.89
C TYR A 248 -20.78 8.01 -8.38
N ILE A 249 -22.01 7.69 -8.75
CA ILE A 249 -22.39 7.47 -10.14
C ILE A 249 -23.64 8.32 -10.46
N LEU A 250 -23.49 9.23 -11.38
CA LEU A 250 -24.63 9.96 -11.95
C LEU A 250 -25.13 9.22 -13.19
N GLU A 251 -26.38 8.80 -13.17
CA GLU A 251 -27.03 8.10 -14.26
C GLU A 251 -28.03 9.00 -14.95
N LYS A 252 -27.98 9.08 -16.30
CA LYS A 252 -29.01 9.67 -17.15
C LYS A 252 -28.91 9.11 -18.57
N ASN A 253 -30.05 8.89 -19.21
CA ASN A 253 -30.15 8.43 -20.62
C ASN A 253 -29.31 7.18 -20.91
N ARG A 254 -29.19 6.26 -19.95
CA ARG A 254 -28.34 5.06 -20.03
C ARG A 254 -26.85 5.35 -20.16
N LYS A 255 -26.41 6.52 -19.73
CA LYS A 255 -25.00 6.88 -19.58
C LYS A 255 -24.67 7.03 -18.11
N LEU A 256 -23.44 6.73 -17.75
CA LEU A 256 -22.94 6.74 -16.40
C LEU A 256 -21.73 7.67 -16.28
N LEU A 257 -21.77 8.59 -15.33
CA LEU A 257 -20.63 9.38 -14.93
C LEU A 257 -20.20 8.93 -13.54
N PHE A 258 -19.02 8.37 -13.45
CA PHE A 258 -18.38 7.96 -12.20
C PHE A 258 -17.52 9.08 -11.66
N ILE A 259 -17.55 9.28 -10.36
CA ILE A 259 -16.64 10.13 -9.62
C ILE A 259 -15.97 9.23 -8.62
N ASP A 260 -14.67 8.97 -8.83
CA ASP A 260 -13.83 7.96 -8.21
C ASP A 260 -14.35 6.52 -8.41
N CYS A 261 -13.50 5.52 -8.17
CA CYS A 261 -13.83 4.14 -8.51
C CYS A 261 -13.33 3.06 -7.52
N GLY A 262 -12.77 3.45 -6.38
CA GLY A 262 -12.39 2.51 -5.33
C GLY A 262 -11.05 1.79 -5.53
N PHE A 263 -10.76 0.83 -4.65
CA PHE A 263 -9.54 0.02 -4.68
C PHE A 263 -9.51 -1.02 -5.79
N PRO A 264 -8.36 -1.26 -6.44
CA PRO A 264 -8.25 -2.28 -7.51
C PRO A 264 -8.45 -3.71 -7.00
N CYS A 265 -8.09 -3.99 -5.75
CA CYS A 265 -8.25 -5.33 -5.16
C CYS A 265 -9.71 -5.78 -4.99
N TYR A 266 -10.68 -4.90 -5.16
CA TYR A 266 -12.12 -5.18 -5.08
C TYR A 266 -12.83 -5.09 -6.43
N LYS A 267 -12.10 -5.24 -7.52
CA LYS A 267 -12.67 -5.15 -8.88
C LYS A 267 -13.86 -6.09 -9.10
N ASP A 268 -13.73 -7.33 -8.68
CA ASP A 268 -14.78 -8.33 -8.87
C ASP A 268 -16.05 -8.02 -8.06
N GLU A 269 -15.87 -7.54 -6.83
CA GLU A 269 -16.94 -7.15 -5.93
C GLU A 269 -17.68 -5.91 -6.46
N MET A 270 -16.92 -4.89 -6.86
CA MET A 270 -17.48 -3.65 -7.43
C MET A 270 -18.20 -3.92 -8.76
N LEU A 271 -17.65 -4.76 -9.64
CA LEU A 271 -18.33 -5.18 -10.88
C LEU A 271 -19.65 -5.89 -10.61
N LYS A 272 -19.75 -6.74 -9.58
CA LYS A 272 -21.03 -7.36 -9.18
C LYS A 272 -22.04 -6.30 -8.76
N ILE A 273 -21.61 -5.29 -8.00
CA ILE A 273 -22.47 -4.18 -7.58
C ILE A 273 -22.91 -3.38 -8.81
N PHE A 274 -21.99 -2.98 -9.70
CA PHE A 274 -22.32 -2.21 -10.90
C PHE A 274 -23.31 -2.96 -11.80
N ARG A 275 -23.11 -4.26 -12.04
CA ARG A 275 -24.04 -5.08 -12.84
C ARG A 275 -25.38 -5.31 -12.17
N SER A 276 -25.43 -5.29 -10.83
CA SER A 276 -26.68 -5.35 -10.08
C SER A 276 -27.48 -4.05 -10.16
N LEU A 277 -26.80 -2.90 -10.11
CA LEU A 277 -27.43 -1.58 -10.26
C LEU A 277 -27.83 -1.30 -11.71
N PHE A 278 -27.01 -1.73 -12.65
CA PHE A 278 -27.15 -1.47 -14.08
C PHE A 278 -27.12 -2.79 -14.89
N PRO A 279 -28.26 -3.42 -15.16
CA PRO A 279 -28.31 -4.74 -15.85
C PRO A 279 -27.57 -4.80 -17.19
N ASN A 280 -27.38 -3.64 -17.87
CA ASN A 280 -26.65 -3.54 -19.13
C ASN A 280 -25.29 -2.83 -18.97
N PHE A 281 -24.71 -2.87 -17.79
CA PHE A 281 -23.48 -2.14 -17.42
C PHE A 281 -22.37 -2.27 -18.46
N ASP A 282 -22.09 -3.47 -18.91
CA ASP A 282 -20.99 -3.75 -19.84
C ASP A 282 -21.17 -3.07 -21.22
N ASN A 283 -22.41 -2.66 -21.58
CA ASN A 283 -22.75 -2.00 -22.84
C ASN A 283 -23.18 -0.52 -22.64
N MET A 284 -23.04 0.02 -21.44
CA MET A 284 -23.34 1.42 -21.17
C MET A 284 -22.12 2.32 -21.44
N GLU A 285 -22.38 3.53 -21.90
CA GLU A 285 -21.35 4.56 -21.97
C GLU A 285 -20.98 4.97 -20.55
N ARG A 286 -19.68 4.85 -20.21
CA ARG A 286 -19.15 5.10 -18.88
C ARG A 286 -18.02 6.13 -18.94
N THR A 287 -18.18 7.19 -18.21
CA THR A 287 -17.17 8.22 -18.04
C THR A 287 -16.69 8.21 -16.59
N LEU A 288 -15.40 8.30 -16.36
CA LEU A 288 -14.82 8.44 -15.01
C LEU A 288 -14.20 9.81 -14.87
N ILE A 289 -14.37 10.42 -13.71
CA ILE A 289 -13.60 11.56 -13.23
C ILE A 289 -12.90 11.10 -11.96
N VAL A 290 -11.58 11.24 -11.91
CA VAL A 290 -10.79 10.93 -10.71
C VAL A 290 -10.51 12.21 -9.96
N THR A 291 -10.89 12.26 -8.68
CA THR A 291 -10.65 13.45 -7.85
C THR A 291 -9.16 13.64 -7.57
N HIS A 292 -8.43 12.55 -7.30
CA HIS A 292 -6.98 12.55 -7.09
C HIS A 292 -6.39 11.14 -7.28
N ALA A 293 -5.07 11.05 -7.29
CA ALA A 293 -4.36 9.83 -7.69
C ALA A 293 -4.07 8.86 -6.53
N ASP A 294 -4.81 8.91 -5.43
CA ASP A 294 -4.70 7.86 -4.41
C ASP A 294 -5.35 6.56 -4.91
N ILE A 295 -4.77 5.44 -4.51
CA ILE A 295 -5.06 4.11 -5.07
C ILE A 295 -6.54 3.71 -4.89
N ASP A 296 -7.14 4.17 -3.81
CA ASP A 296 -8.53 3.88 -3.47
C ASP A 296 -9.55 4.83 -4.12
N HIS A 297 -9.08 5.80 -4.90
CA HIS A 297 -9.91 6.68 -5.72
C HIS A 297 -9.82 6.37 -7.21
N CYS A 298 -8.66 5.87 -7.66
CA CYS A 298 -8.42 5.61 -9.07
C CYS A 298 -8.19 4.12 -9.42
N GLY A 299 -8.39 3.20 -8.48
CA GLY A 299 -7.96 1.81 -8.62
C GLY A 299 -8.64 0.99 -9.71
N LEU A 300 -9.87 1.32 -10.09
CA LEU A 300 -10.62 0.60 -11.13
C LEU A 300 -10.65 1.35 -12.47
N HIS A 301 -9.65 2.20 -12.73
CA HIS A 301 -9.56 3.00 -13.97
C HIS A 301 -9.64 2.17 -15.25
N ASP A 302 -9.22 0.93 -15.22
CA ASP A 302 -9.21 0.00 -16.37
C ASP A 302 -10.61 -0.49 -16.78
N LEU A 303 -11.64 -0.13 -16.03
CA LEU A 303 -13.06 -0.32 -16.44
C LEU A 303 -13.55 0.77 -17.40
N PHE A 304 -12.72 1.78 -17.70
CA PHE A 304 -13.10 2.96 -18.47
C PHE A 304 -12.15 3.15 -19.66
N ASP A 305 -12.71 3.36 -20.85
CA ASP A 305 -11.92 3.60 -22.06
C ASP A 305 -11.20 4.95 -22.02
N THR A 306 -11.84 5.95 -21.40
CA THR A 306 -11.26 7.27 -21.15
C THR A 306 -11.77 7.84 -19.82
N PHE A 307 -10.94 8.67 -19.15
CA PHE A 307 -11.37 9.36 -17.95
C PHE A 307 -10.69 10.72 -17.77
N TYR A 308 -11.32 11.57 -16.98
CA TYR A 308 -10.91 12.95 -16.77
C TYR A 308 -10.07 13.10 -15.50
N VAL A 309 -8.99 13.87 -15.64
CA VAL A 309 -8.08 14.26 -14.55
C VAL A 309 -7.62 15.70 -14.77
N ASN A 310 -7.03 16.33 -13.76
CA ASN A 310 -6.29 17.58 -13.99
C ASN A 310 -4.82 17.30 -14.40
N GLU A 311 -4.07 18.35 -14.71
CA GLU A 311 -2.69 18.23 -15.21
C GLU A 311 -1.74 17.64 -14.15
N GLU A 312 -1.92 18.00 -12.87
CA GLU A 312 -1.09 17.49 -11.78
C GLU A 312 -1.28 15.98 -11.58
N THR A 313 -2.53 15.52 -11.63
CA THR A 313 -2.84 14.07 -11.55
C THR A 313 -2.30 13.34 -12.78
N ARG A 314 -2.40 13.94 -13.98
CA ARG A 314 -1.79 13.37 -15.20
C ARG A 314 -0.27 13.23 -15.06
N LEU A 315 0.40 14.25 -14.53
CA LEU A 315 1.84 14.21 -14.27
C LEU A 315 2.21 13.15 -13.25
N ASN A 316 1.38 12.98 -12.20
CA ASN A 316 1.59 11.92 -11.22
C ASN A 316 1.54 10.52 -11.86
N PHE A 317 0.55 10.25 -12.70
CA PHE A 317 0.46 9.00 -13.45
C PHE A 317 1.61 8.83 -14.45
N ALA A 318 2.09 9.91 -15.05
CA ALA A 318 3.27 9.86 -15.92
C ALA A 318 4.54 9.47 -15.14
N LEU A 319 4.73 9.97 -13.92
CA LEU A 319 5.82 9.54 -13.05
C LEU A 319 5.74 8.04 -12.78
N GLN A 320 4.57 7.54 -12.38
CA GLN A 320 4.35 6.13 -12.10
C GLN A 320 4.63 5.24 -13.32
N ASN A 321 4.13 5.60 -14.51
CA ASN A 321 4.37 4.85 -15.76
C ASN A 321 5.84 4.81 -16.18
N ASN A 322 6.63 5.80 -15.78
CA ASN A 322 8.08 5.84 -16.04
C ASN A 322 8.91 5.23 -14.90
N GLY A 323 8.28 4.58 -13.90
CA GLY A 323 8.98 4.01 -12.75
C GLY A 323 9.68 5.06 -11.87
N LEU A 324 9.24 6.32 -11.94
CA LEU A 324 9.76 7.41 -11.13
C LEU A 324 8.91 7.59 -9.86
N PRO A 325 9.52 8.09 -8.77
CA PRO A 325 8.78 8.36 -7.55
C PRO A 325 7.60 9.30 -7.80
N ASP A 326 6.40 8.84 -7.52
CA ASP A 326 5.19 9.67 -7.59
C ASP A 326 5.14 10.72 -6.46
N LEU A 327 4.09 11.54 -6.43
CA LEU A 327 4.00 12.65 -5.48
C LEU A 327 3.98 12.20 -4.00
N ARG A 328 3.46 11.02 -3.69
CA ARG A 328 3.53 10.43 -2.35
C ARG A 328 4.93 9.87 -2.06
N GLU A 329 5.57 9.31 -3.06
CA GLU A 329 6.90 8.70 -2.97
C GLU A 329 8.05 9.71 -2.94
N GLN A 330 7.79 10.98 -3.28
CA GLN A 330 8.76 12.07 -3.06
C GLN A 330 9.09 12.28 -1.58
N ASN A 331 8.20 11.88 -0.68
CA ASN A 331 8.53 11.78 0.74
C ASN A 331 9.24 10.44 0.99
N ARG A 332 10.50 10.52 1.41
CA ARG A 332 11.41 9.39 1.58
C ARG A 332 10.88 8.25 2.47
N ILE A 333 10.09 8.58 3.50
CA ILE A 333 9.49 7.58 4.39
C ILE A 333 8.25 6.96 3.76
N CYS A 334 7.45 7.79 3.09
CA CYS A 334 6.22 7.33 2.48
C CYS A 334 6.49 6.45 1.24
N ALA A 335 7.64 6.62 0.58
CA ALA A 335 7.97 5.93 -0.67
C ALA A 335 7.85 4.39 -0.57
N PRO A 336 8.61 3.70 0.30
CA PRO A 336 8.51 2.24 0.38
C PRO A 336 7.13 1.79 0.87
N TYR A 337 6.51 2.54 1.77
CA TYR A 337 5.16 2.25 2.23
C TYR A 337 4.14 2.33 1.09
N ASN A 338 4.18 3.40 0.28
CA ASN A 338 3.26 3.58 -0.85
C ASN A 338 3.41 2.44 -1.88
N ARG A 339 4.65 2.01 -2.18
CA ARG A 339 4.91 0.87 -3.06
C ARG A 339 4.39 -0.45 -2.49
N ILE A 340 4.56 -0.69 -1.18
CA ILE A 340 3.94 -1.84 -0.51
C ILE A 340 2.41 -1.79 -0.64
N CYS A 341 1.78 -0.62 -0.48
CA CYS A 341 0.33 -0.46 -0.69
C CYS A 341 -0.11 -0.77 -2.12
N LYS A 342 0.67 -0.33 -3.12
CA LYS A 342 0.42 -0.66 -4.53
C LYS A 342 0.45 -2.18 -4.75
N LEU A 343 1.47 -2.86 -4.24
CA LEU A 343 1.55 -4.33 -4.31
C LEU A 343 0.38 -5.01 -3.58
N MET A 344 0.06 -4.58 -2.36
CA MET A 344 -1.04 -5.15 -1.56
C MET A 344 -2.39 -5.08 -2.26
N THR A 345 -2.62 -4.03 -3.03
CA THR A 345 -3.89 -3.79 -3.71
C THR A 345 -3.92 -4.25 -5.16
N GLY A 346 -2.77 -4.67 -5.72
CA GLY A 346 -2.63 -5.01 -7.13
C GLY A 346 -2.78 -3.80 -8.05
N TYR A 347 -2.38 -2.62 -7.57
CA TYR A 347 -2.49 -1.39 -8.33
C TYR A 347 -1.47 -1.32 -9.46
N THR A 348 -1.94 -0.92 -10.63
CA THR A 348 -1.12 -0.53 -11.77
C THR A 348 -1.52 0.86 -12.23
N PRO A 349 -0.56 1.70 -12.68
CA PRO A 349 -0.90 3.04 -13.18
C PRO A 349 -1.71 2.95 -14.48
N PRO A 350 -2.60 3.92 -14.74
CA PRO A 350 -3.39 3.93 -15.96
C PRO A 350 -2.55 4.21 -17.21
N ASP A 351 -2.99 3.67 -18.36
CA ASP A 351 -2.43 4.04 -19.66
C ASP A 351 -2.66 5.54 -19.92
N MET A 352 -1.59 6.26 -20.22
CA MET A 352 -1.64 7.70 -20.48
C MET A 352 -2.54 8.09 -21.65
N HIS A 353 -2.81 7.18 -22.58
CA HIS A 353 -3.71 7.42 -23.73
C HIS A 353 -5.19 7.47 -23.33
N THR A 354 -5.56 6.89 -22.19
CA THR A 354 -6.93 6.91 -21.67
C THR A 354 -7.27 8.22 -20.97
N LEU A 355 -6.28 9.04 -20.63
CA LEU A 355 -6.46 10.26 -19.87
C LEU A 355 -6.98 11.42 -20.75
N ARG A 356 -7.92 12.18 -20.21
CA ARG A 356 -8.38 13.47 -20.72
C ARG A 356 -8.13 14.52 -19.66
N VAL A 357 -7.34 15.53 -20.00
CA VAL A 357 -7.04 16.63 -19.07
C VAL A 357 -8.18 17.63 -19.09
N ILE A 358 -8.67 17.97 -17.90
CA ILE A 358 -9.63 19.07 -17.71
C ILE A 358 -8.88 20.36 -17.95
N GLU A 359 -9.28 21.10 -18.97
CA GLU A 359 -8.65 22.37 -19.36
C GLU A 359 -8.77 23.42 -18.27
N HIS A 360 -7.72 24.21 -18.13
CA HIS A 360 -7.69 25.35 -17.23
C HIS A 360 -8.27 26.57 -17.93
N ILE A 361 -9.42 27.06 -17.46
CA ILE A 361 -10.14 28.19 -18.11
C ILE A 361 -9.70 29.53 -17.53
N GLU A 362 -9.26 29.55 -16.26
CA GLU A 362 -8.86 30.77 -15.55
C GLU A 362 -7.41 30.68 -15.04
N PRO A 363 -6.72 31.84 -14.90
CA PRO A 363 -5.36 31.80 -14.34
C PRO A 363 -5.36 31.26 -12.92
N ALA A 364 -4.31 30.49 -12.59
CA ALA A 364 -4.11 29.93 -11.27
C ALA A 364 -4.19 31.04 -10.20
N SER A 365 -4.90 30.76 -9.13
CA SER A 365 -5.08 31.65 -7.97
C SER A 365 -4.31 31.08 -6.78
N ASP A 366 -3.80 31.95 -5.91
CA ASP A 366 -3.20 31.53 -4.62
C ASP A 366 -4.25 31.15 -3.56
N ALA A 367 -5.53 31.11 -3.93
CA ALA A 367 -6.60 30.68 -3.04
C ALA A 367 -6.43 29.19 -2.68
N PRO A 368 -6.84 28.77 -1.46
CA PRO A 368 -6.78 27.35 -1.07
C PRO A 368 -7.51 26.43 -2.03
N ILE A 369 -8.59 26.91 -2.66
CA ILE A 369 -9.33 26.23 -3.73
C ILE A 369 -9.58 27.25 -4.82
N SER A 370 -9.27 26.90 -6.07
CA SER A 370 -9.37 27.80 -7.22
C SER A 370 -10.18 27.17 -8.36
N PRO A 371 -10.99 27.98 -9.10
CA PRO A 371 -11.68 27.48 -10.28
C PRO A 371 -10.70 26.92 -11.32
N ARG A 372 -11.02 25.75 -11.88
CA ARG A 372 -10.29 25.17 -13.01
C ARG A 372 -11.07 25.28 -14.31
N GLY A 373 -12.29 24.78 -14.33
CA GLY A 373 -13.07 24.66 -15.53
C GLY A 373 -14.45 24.09 -15.31
N MET A 374 -15.02 23.52 -16.36
CA MET A 374 -16.34 22.91 -16.34
C MET A 374 -16.31 21.59 -17.11
N LEU A 375 -17.15 20.64 -16.70
CA LEU A 375 -17.42 19.40 -17.40
C LEU A 375 -18.92 19.29 -17.66
N GLU A 376 -19.27 18.86 -18.86
CA GLU A 376 -20.65 18.65 -19.27
C GLU A 376 -21.00 17.16 -19.29
N PHE A 377 -22.12 16.79 -18.66
CA PHE A 377 -22.64 15.43 -18.70
C PHE A 377 -24.17 15.45 -18.86
N GLU A 378 -24.68 15.04 -20.03
CA GLU A 378 -26.11 14.92 -20.34
C GLU A 378 -26.96 16.15 -19.98
N GLY A 379 -26.37 17.34 -20.18
CA GLY A 379 -27.00 18.63 -19.86
C GLY A 379 -26.83 19.08 -18.40
N LEU A 380 -26.02 18.37 -17.61
CA LEU A 380 -25.54 18.82 -16.32
C LEU A 380 -24.16 19.43 -16.47
N THR A 381 -23.97 20.64 -15.95
CA THR A 381 -22.67 21.30 -15.90
C THR A 381 -22.08 21.14 -14.51
N LEU A 382 -20.91 20.50 -14.41
CA LEU A 382 -20.12 20.39 -13.20
C LEU A 382 -18.99 21.42 -13.24
N ARG A 383 -18.97 22.33 -12.28
CA ARG A 383 -17.80 23.22 -12.09
C ARG A 383 -16.68 22.44 -11.42
N VAL A 384 -15.47 22.61 -11.92
CA VAL A 384 -14.28 21.95 -11.40
C VAL A 384 -13.39 22.95 -10.72
N PHE A 385 -12.90 22.60 -9.56
CA PHE A 385 -11.97 23.41 -8.76
C PHE A 385 -10.74 22.59 -8.43
N ASP A 386 -9.57 23.23 -8.39
CA ASP A 386 -8.33 22.64 -7.89
C ASP A 386 -8.14 22.94 -6.42
N GLY A 387 -7.76 21.93 -5.65
CA GLY A 387 -7.12 22.09 -4.35
C GLY A 387 -5.67 22.53 -4.47
N ASN A 388 -5.11 23.10 -3.43
CA ASN A 388 -3.73 23.60 -3.37
C ASN A 388 -2.73 22.56 -2.80
N GLY A 389 -3.06 21.25 -2.90
CA GLY A 389 -2.18 20.16 -2.51
C GLY A 389 -2.10 19.92 -1.00
N GLY A 390 -3.18 20.10 -0.29
CA GLY A 390 -3.28 19.83 1.13
C GLY A 390 -3.32 18.32 1.42
N HIS A 391 -4.35 17.64 0.96
CA HIS A 391 -4.43 16.18 1.05
C HIS A 391 -3.55 15.56 -0.02
N PHE A 392 -3.82 15.86 -1.28
CA PHE A 392 -3.04 15.40 -2.42
C PHE A 392 -2.82 16.52 -3.44
N LYS A 393 -1.65 16.57 -4.06
CA LYS A 393 -1.39 17.53 -5.14
C LYS A 393 -2.13 17.09 -6.40
N GLY A 394 -2.97 17.96 -6.94
CA GLY A 394 -3.84 17.65 -8.06
C GLY A 394 -5.21 17.12 -7.65
N GLU A 395 -5.59 17.24 -6.38
CA GLU A 395 -6.95 16.93 -5.95
C GLU A 395 -7.92 17.98 -6.48
N ILE A 396 -9.05 17.50 -7.02
CA ILE A 396 -10.12 18.35 -7.55
C ILE A 396 -11.42 18.19 -6.78
N VAL A 397 -12.20 19.25 -6.77
CA VAL A 397 -13.58 19.29 -6.28
C VAL A 397 -14.51 19.52 -7.47
N LEU A 398 -15.62 18.77 -7.52
CA LEU A 398 -16.67 18.96 -8.51
C LEU A 398 -17.91 19.55 -7.84
N VAL A 399 -18.53 20.54 -8.45
CA VAL A 399 -19.72 21.20 -7.92
C VAL A 399 -20.85 21.18 -8.94
N ASP A 400 -21.94 20.57 -8.54
CA ASP A 400 -23.23 20.60 -9.20
C ASP A 400 -24.10 21.68 -8.54
N ASP A 401 -24.12 22.87 -9.11
CA ASP A 401 -24.91 23.99 -8.57
C ASP A 401 -26.41 23.76 -8.71
N ALA A 402 -26.81 23.03 -9.76
CA ALA A 402 -28.24 22.79 -10.02
C ALA A 402 -28.87 21.98 -8.89
N HIS A 403 -28.17 20.93 -8.43
CA HIS A 403 -28.66 20.06 -7.34
C HIS A 403 -28.03 20.41 -5.98
N ARG A 404 -27.15 21.41 -5.92
CA ARG A 404 -26.39 21.81 -4.70
C ARG A 404 -25.60 20.64 -4.12
N ILE A 405 -24.81 19.98 -4.95
CA ILE A 405 -23.97 18.84 -4.58
C ILE A 405 -22.50 19.21 -4.78
N VAL A 406 -21.68 18.86 -3.80
CA VAL A 406 -20.21 18.98 -3.84
C VAL A 406 -19.59 17.61 -3.73
N PHE A 407 -18.84 17.17 -4.73
CA PHE A 407 -17.98 15.99 -4.68
C PHE A 407 -16.59 16.48 -4.29
N SER A 408 -16.19 16.20 -3.07
CA SER A 408 -15.07 16.89 -2.44
C SER A 408 -13.76 16.10 -2.44
N GLY A 409 -13.76 14.86 -2.96
CA GLY A 409 -12.62 13.99 -2.72
C GLY A 409 -12.31 13.91 -1.21
N ASP A 410 -11.04 13.80 -0.88
CA ASP A 410 -10.55 13.69 0.49
C ASP A 410 -10.28 15.04 1.17
N ILE A 411 -10.50 16.16 0.47
CA ILE A 411 -10.58 17.47 1.13
C ILE A 411 -11.62 17.44 2.26
N MET A 412 -12.72 16.68 2.04
CA MET A 412 -13.73 16.43 3.09
C MET A 412 -13.92 14.92 3.29
N VAL A 413 -13.71 14.47 4.53
CA VAL A 413 -13.98 13.11 5.00
C VAL A 413 -15.00 13.17 6.13
N ASN A 414 -16.09 12.42 5.99
CA ASN A 414 -17.14 12.37 7.03
C ASN A 414 -16.88 11.23 8.02
N ILE A 415 -15.98 11.43 8.97
CA ILE A 415 -15.61 10.43 9.98
C ILE A 415 -16.83 10.00 10.82
N LYS A 416 -17.78 10.92 11.09
CA LYS A 416 -19.00 10.60 11.86
C LYS A 416 -19.97 9.70 11.08
N GLY A 417 -19.84 9.69 9.75
CA GLY A 417 -20.64 8.87 8.86
C GLY A 417 -20.01 7.53 8.50
N PHE A 418 -18.87 7.16 9.09
CA PHE A 418 -18.24 5.87 8.85
C PHE A 418 -19.12 4.70 9.29
N SER A 419 -19.11 3.61 8.50
CA SER A 419 -19.50 2.31 9.01
C SER A 419 -18.46 1.81 10.02
N LYS A 420 -18.78 0.74 10.76
CA LYS A 420 -17.81 0.15 11.68
C LYS A 420 -16.54 -0.29 10.95
N GLU A 421 -16.68 -0.93 9.81
CA GLU A 421 -15.58 -1.42 8.99
C GLU A 421 -14.70 -0.27 8.48
N GLN A 422 -15.32 0.79 7.95
CA GLN A 422 -14.63 2.00 7.53
C GLN A 422 -13.88 2.66 8.69
N TYR A 423 -14.49 2.74 9.86
CA TYR A 423 -13.86 3.30 11.04
C TYR A 423 -12.63 2.50 11.46
N ASP A 424 -12.78 1.17 11.58
CA ASP A 424 -11.69 0.28 11.99
C ASP A 424 -10.51 0.33 11.00
N PHE A 425 -10.79 0.39 9.69
CA PHE A 425 -9.78 0.54 8.65
C PHE A 425 -9.07 1.90 8.72
N ASN A 426 -9.83 2.98 8.78
CA ASN A 426 -9.25 4.34 8.78
C ASN A 426 -8.46 4.66 10.06
N LEU A 427 -8.71 3.97 11.18
CA LEU A 427 -7.88 4.09 12.38
C LEU A 427 -6.44 3.63 12.17
N LEU A 428 -6.18 2.76 11.19
CA LEU A 428 -4.84 2.26 10.90
C LEU A 428 -4.02 3.24 10.04
N ALA A 429 -4.68 4.02 9.18
CA ALA A 429 -4.02 4.91 8.22
C ALA A 429 -3.04 5.93 8.85
N PRO A 430 -3.36 6.64 9.95
CA PRO A 430 -2.44 7.62 10.54
C PRO A 430 -1.14 7.03 11.08
N TYR A 431 -1.12 5.74 11.42
CA TYR A 431 0.07 5.09 11.97
C TYR A 431 1.12 4.72 10.93
N LEU A 432 0.75 4.79 9.66
CA LEU A 432 1.59 4.36 8.56
C LEU A 432 2.42 5.49 7.98
N MET A 433 1.84 6.70 7.91
CA MET A 433 2.44 7.86 7.25
C MET A 433 2.54 9.09 8.14
N THR A 434 2.33 8.97 9.44
CA THR A 434 2.19 10.10 10.39
C THR A 434 1.03 11.03 10.07
N THR A 435 0.66 11.19 8.81
CA THR A 435 -0.51 11.88 8.30
C THR A 435 -0.87 11.36 6.90
N VAL A 436 -2.15 11.28 6.59
CA VAL A 436 -2.64 10.96 5.25
C VAL A 436 -2.54 12.17 4.28
N ASN A 437 -2.32 13.36 4.80
CA ASN A 437 -2.18 14.59 4.01
C ASN A 437 -0.72 14.84 3.64
N LEU A 438 -0.46 15.36 2.45
CA LEU A 438 0.85 15.89 2.07
C LEU A 438 1.21 17.13 2.89
N ASP A 439 0.23 18.00 3.16
CA ASP A 439 0.36 19.17 4.03
C ASP A 439 -0.93 19.36 4.85
N SER A 440 -0.91 18.98 6.12
CA SER A 440 -2.08 19.07 6.99
C SER A 440 -2.58 20.50 7.24
N ARG A 441 -1.70 21.52 7.16
CA ARG A 441 -2.11 22.92 7.32
C ARG A 441 -2.88 23.40 6.09
N ARG A 442 -2.37 23.05 4.90
CA ARG A 442 -3.07 23.36 3.63
C ARG A 442 -4.40 22.61 3.58
N ALA A 443 -4.44 21.33 3.89
CA ALA A 443 -5.67 20.53 3.92
C ALA A 443 -6.75 21.15 4.83
N ALA A 444 -6.34 21.65 6.01
CA ALA A 444 -7.25 22.37 6.90
C ALA A 444 -7.75 23.71 6.31
N ALA A 445 -6.88 24.45 5.61
CA ALA A 445 -7.23 25.68 4.94
C ALA A 445 -8.18 25.46 3.75
N GLU A 446 -7.90 24.44 2.93
CA GLU A 446 -8.75 24.01 1.82
C GLU A 446 -10.14 23.64 2.30
N ARG A 447 -10.24 22.82 3.33
CA ARG A 447 -11.51 22.40 3.93
C ARG A 447 -12.34 23.60 4.41
N LYS A 448 -11.71 24.49 5.16
CA LYS A 448 -12.37 25.70 5.66
C LYS A 448 -12.83 26.61 4.52
N TYR A 449 -12.00 26.76 3.49
CA TYR A 449 -12.31 27.61 2.35
C TYR A 449 -13.43 27.00 1.51
N LEU A 450 -13.38 25.68 1.25
CA LEU A 450 -14.45 24.96 0.54
C LEU A 450 -15.81 25.16 1.21
N GLN A 451 -15.87 25.03 2.54
CA GLN A 451 -17.09 25.24 3.31
C GLN A 451 -17.57 26.71 3.29
N SER A 452 -16.67 27.68 3.10
CA SER A 452 -17.06 29.07 2.93
C SER A 452 -17.64 29.39 1.55
N LEU A 453 -17.18 28.68 0.51
CA LEU A 453 -17.71 28.77 -0.85
C LEU A 453 -19.04 28.04 -1.00
N PHE A 454 -19.15 26.86 -0.39
CA PHE A 454 -20.28 25.94 -0.48
C PHE A 454 -20.71 25.52 0.92
N PRO A 455 -21.53 26.32 1.63
CA PRO A 455 -21.90 26.04 3.01
C PRO A 455 -22.60 24.69 3.18
N THR A 456 -22.22 23.95 4.25
CA THR A 456 -22.72 22.59 4.53
C THR A 456 -24.20 22.54 4.93
N ASP A 457 -24.79 23.65 5.28
CA ASP A 457 -26.22 23.83 5.51
C ASP A 457 -27.03 24.12 4.23
N VAL A 458 -26.34 24.28 3.09
CA VAL A 458 -26.94 24.56 1.77
C VAL A 458 -26.63 23.45 0.77
N TYR A 459 -25.40 22.90 0.81
CA TYR A 459 -24.91 21.91 -0.14
C TYR A 459 -24.79 20.53 0.49
N THR A 460 -25.20 19.51 -0.24
CA THR A 460 -24.91 18.10 0.09
C THR A 460 -23.46 17.80 -0.28
N TYR A 461 -22.67 17.33 0.68
CA TYR A 461 -21.29 16.90 0.43
C TYR A 461 -21.20 15.40 0.20
N CYS A 462 -20.74 15.05 -0.96
CA CYS A 462 -20.31 13.71 -1.36
C CYS A 462 -18.81 13.61 -1.03
N CYS A 463 -18.50 13.15 0.18
CA CYS A 463 -17.13 13.10 0.71
C CYS A 463 -16.35 11.93 0.10
N GLY A 464 -15.01 12.02 0.09
CA GLY A 464 -14.17 10.90 -0.36
C GLY A 464 -14.38 9.62 0.47
N HIS A 465 -14.62 9.77 1.77
CA HIS A 465 -14.93 8.66 2.68
C HIS A 465 -16.09 8.99 3.61
N GLY A 466 -16.82 7.93 4.03
CA GLY A 466 -17.96 8.00 4.94
C GLY A 466 -19.24 8.47 4.26
N ALA A 467 -20.33 8.50 5.02
CA ALA A 467 -21.63 8.90 4.49
C ALA A 467 -21.63 10.31 3.95
N ILE A 468 -22.50 10.58 2.98
CA ILE A 468 -22.76 11.95 2.52
C ILE A 468 -23.19 12.84 3.70
N MET A 469 -22.84 14.11 3.61
CA MET A 469 -23.31 15.14 4.56
C MET A 469 -24.46 15.89 3.91
N ASP A 470 -25.67 15.63 4.36
CA ASP A 470 -26.86 16.24 3.80
C ASP A 470 -27.38 17.35 4.75
N PRO A 471 -27.59 18.59 4.25
CA PRO A 471 -28.14 19.65 5.06
C PRO A 471 -29.56 19.38 5.63
N ASN A 472 -30.26 18.40 5.04
CA ASN A 472 -31.63 18.05 5.43
C ASN A 472 -31.73 16.72 6.20
N ALA A 473 -30.60 16.10 6.60
CA ALA A 473 -30.56 14.80 7.30
C ALA A 473 -30.65 14.94 8.80
#